data_050fd08c617ad7288bbdc276eb8aca43
#
_entry.id   050fd08c617ad7288bbdc276eb8aca43
#
_cell.length_a   1.000
_cell.length_b   1.000
_cell.length_c   1.000
_cell.angle_alpha   90.00
_cell.angle_beta   90.00
_cell.angle_gamma   90.00
#
_symmetry.space_group_name_H-M   'P 1'
#
loop_
_entity.id
_entity.type
_entity.pdbx_description
1 polymer ?
#
loop_
_entity_poly.entity_id
_entity_poly.type
_entity_poly.pdbx_seq_one_letter_code
_entity_poly.pdbx_strand_id
1 'polypeptide(L)'
;MLGPMIEIDKNGSELSPLELWIENILKGQKQFAVLVDPDKCTKEMVPKLMKYLPQQATHIFVGGSTVAPGKTHQLICAIKQHGALPVWIFPGDAEQISSEADALLFLSLISGNNPKYLIGQQTRAAAQLRTMDLHTISTAYLLIDGGAQSAVARVTGTQPLPAEDLEMILNRTMAAYHMGVKAIYLEA
;
A
#
# COMPACT_ATOMS: atom_id res chain seq x y z
N MET A 1 23.58 -8.71 -15.37
CA MET A 1 22.43 -8.18 -14.59
C MET A 1 22.50 -6.67 -14.71
N LEU A 2 21.57 -6.06 -15.46
CA LEU A 2 21.40 -4.62 -15.45
C LEU A 2 20.72 -4.28 -14.11
N GLY A 3 21.36 -3.45 -13.28
CA GLY A 3 20.72 -2.93 -12.07
C GLY A 3 19.44 -2.13 -12.43
N PRO A 4 18.56 -1.83 -11.46
CA PRO A 4 17.39 -1.02 -11.74
C PRO A 4 17.83 0.30 -12.39
N MET A 5 17.19 0.66 -13.51
CA MET A 5 17.41 1.97 -14.14
C MET A 5 16.87 3.03 -13.15
N ILE A 6 17.76 3.87 -12.66
CA ILE A 6 17.41 5.01 -11.83
C ILE A 6 16.85 6.08 -12.78
N GLU A 7 15.55 6.39 -12.64
CA GLU A 7 14.95 7.52 -13.34
C GLU A 7 15.17 8.79 -12.52
N ILE A 8 15.64 9.84 -13.17
CA ILE A 8 15.94 11.14 -12.56
C ILE A 8 14.96 12.20 -13.04
N ASP A 9 14.63 13.14 -12.17
CA ASP A 9 13.81 14.30 -12.49
C ASP A 9 14.57 15.32 -13.36
N LYS A 10 13.90 16.42 -13.74
CA LYS A 10 14.49 17.51 -14.54
C LYS A 10 15.67 18.23 -13.86
N ASN A 11 15.86 18.04 -12.55
CA ASN A 11 16.90 18.65 -11.74
C ASN A 11 18.04 17.65 -11.44
N GLY A 12 17.98 16.41 -11.95
CA GLY A 12 18.96 15.36 -11.72
C GLY A 12 18.81 14.60 -10.41
N SER A 13 17.68 14.75 -9.71
CA SER A 13 17.36 14.00 -8.49
C SER A 13 16.64 12.69 -8.84
N GLU A 14 16.90 11.65 -8.07
CA GLU A 14 16.18 10.37 -8.21
C GLU A 14 14.71 10.54 -7.86
N LEU A 15 13.82 10.06 -8.73
CA LEU A 15 12.38 10.09 -8.49
C LEU A 15 12.00 9.13 -7.36
N SER A 16 11.18 9.58 -6.44
CA SER A 16 10.58 8.71 -5.44
C SER A 16 9.63 7.69 -6.10
N PRO A 17 9.36 6.53 -5.46
CA PRO A 17 8.43 5.53 -6.01
C PRO A 17 7.06 6.09 -6.41
N LEU A 18 6.53 7.05 -5.66
CA LEU A 18 5.26 7.69 -5.99
C LEU A 18 5.37 8.62 -7.21
N GLU A 19 6.44 9.40 -7.31
CA GLU A 19 6.67 10.29 -8.45
C GLU A 19 6.83 9.50 -9.74
N LEU A 20 7.61 8.42 -9.71
CA LEU A 20 7.76 7.50 -10.84
C LEU A 20 6.41 6.89 -11.25
N TRP A 21 5.61 6.48 -10.26
CA TRP A 21 4.27 5.93 -10.52
C TRP A 21 3.35 6.96 -11.20
N ILE A 22 3.36 8.20 -10.72
CA ILE A 22 2.60 9.31 -11.29
C ILE A 22 3.09 9.62 -12.71
N GLU A 23 4.41 9.69 -12.94
CA GLU A 23 4.94 9.91 -14.29
C GLU A 23 4.50 8.85 -15.29
N ASN A 24 4.52 7.58 -14.90
CA ASN A 24 4.07 6.49 -15.74
C ASN A 24 2.58 6.64 -16.11
N ILE A 25 1.73 7.05 -15.15
CA ILE A 25 0.32 7.35 -15.42
C ILE A 25 0.18 8.51 -16.39
N LEU A 26 0.94 9.59 -16.22
CA LEU A 26 0.92 10.76 -17.11
C LEU A 26 1.41 10.42 -18.53
N LYS A 27 2.31 9.43 -18.67
CA LYS A 27 2.72 8.85 -19.96
C LYS A 27 1.66 7.91 -20.57
N GLY A 28 0.48 7.76 -19.95
CA GLY A 28 -0.62 6.90 -20.40
C GLY A 28 -0.46 5.42 -20.05
N GLN A 29 0.51 5.07 -19.22
CA GLN A 29 0.74 3.70 -18.78
C GLN A 29 -0.21 3.35 -17.64
N LYS A 30 -1.04 2.34 -17.84
CA LYS A 30 -1.91 1.82 -16.78
C LYS A 30 -1.06 1.13 -15.71
N GLN A 31 -1.37 1.43 -14.46
CA GLN A 31 -0.72 0.79 -13.32
C GLN A 31 -1.62 -0.32 -12.77
N PHE A 32 -1.04 -1.48 -12.56
CA PHE A 32 -1.75 -2.65 -12.04
C PHE A 32 -0.92 -3.33 -10.94
N ALA A 33 -1.38 -3.21 -9.70
CA ALA A 33 -0.76 -3.85 -8.55
C ALA A 33 -1.46 -5.18 -8.22
N VAL A 34 -0.67 -6.22 -7.94
CA VAL A 34 -1.17 -7.50 -7.45
C VAL A 34 -0.94 -7.54 -5.93
N LEU A 35 -2.03 -7.65 -5.16
CA LEU A 35 -1.95 -7.78 -3.69
C LEU A 35 -1.66 -9.23 -3.31
N VAL A 36 -0.63 -9.43 -2.51
CA VAL A 36 -0.20 -10.73 -1.98
C VAL A 36 -0.26 -10.70 -0.45
N ASP A 37 -1.11 -11.57 0.10
CA ASP A 37 -1.30 -11.71 1.54
C ASP A 37 -0.24 -12.67 2.12
N PRO A 38 0.61 -12.22 3.08
CA PRO A 38 1.67 -13.05 3.66
C PRO A 38 1.18 -14.27 4.45
N ASP A 39 -0.09 -14.29 4.85
CA ASP A 39 -0.68 -15.47 5.50
C ASP A 39 -1.17 -16.52 4.49
N LYS A 40 -1.37 -16.12 3.24
CA LYS A 40 -1.83 -17.00 2.15
C LYS A 40 -0.70 -17.39 1.19
N CYS A 41 0.39 -16.63 1.15
CA CYS A 41 1.54 -16.88 0.28
C CYS A 41 2.81 -16.98 1.11
N THR A 42 3.38 -18.19 1.20
CA THR A 42 4.68 -18.39 1.88
C THR A 42 5.84 -18.15 0.91
N LYS A 43 7.05 -17.97 1.44
CA LYS A 43 8.26 -17.74 0.62
C LYS A 43 8.51 -18.89 -0.39
N GLU A 44 8.14 -20.12 -0.04
CA GLU A 44 8.29 -21.30 -0.91
C GLU A 44 7.33 -21.23 -2.12
N MET A 45 6.24 -20.48 -2.01
CA MET A 45 5.27 -20.30 -3.09
C MET A 45 5.67 -19.20 -4.08
N VAL A 46 6.65 -18.35 -3.71
CA VAL A 46 7.05 -17.18 -4.52
C VAL A 46 7.50 -17.56 -5.93
N PRO A 47 8.31 -18.60 -6.19
CA PRO A 47 8.67 -18.96 -7.56
C PRO A 47 7.44 -19.27 -8.43
N LYS A 48 6.42 -19.91 -7.86
CA LYS A 48 5.16 -20.18 -8.54
C LYS A 48 4.35 -18.91 -8.74
N LEU A 49 4.25 -18.05 -7.71
CA LEU A 49 3.59 -16.75 -7.80
C LEU A 49 4.16 -15.94 -8.98
N MET A 50 5.48 -15.77 -9.03
CA MET A 50 6.15 -14.97 -10.06
C MET A 50 5.91 -15.51 -11.47
N LYS A 51 5.83 -16.84 -11.63
CA LYS A 51 5.50 -17.47 -12.92
C LYS A 51 4.08 -17.16 -13.41
N TYR A 52 3.13 -16.98 -12.49
CA TYR A 52 1.71 -16.78 -12.80
C TYR A 52 1.24 -15.35 -12.62
N LEU A 53 2.14 -14.41 -12.30
CA LEU A 53 1.79 -13.00 -12.30
C LEU A 53 1.27 -12.57 -13.67
N PRO A 54 0.19 -11.79 -13.72
CA PRO A 54 -0.25 -11.18 -14.98
C PRO A 54 0.87 -10.36 -15.62
N GLN A 55 1.05 -10.47 -16.93
CA GLN A 55 2.08 -9.70 -17.67
C GLN A 55 1.88 -8.18 -17.53
N GLN A 56 0.66 -7.76 -17.26
CA GLN A 56 0.30 -6.35 -17.04
C GLN A 56 0.64 -5.86 -15.62
N ALA A 57 1.05 -6.75 -14.72
CA ALA A 57 1.41 -6.35 -13.36
C ALA A 57 2.61 -5.39 -13.39
N THR A 58 2.44 -4.23 -12.80
CA THR A 58 3.47 -3.19 -12.68
C THR A 58 4.05 -3.13 -11.27
N HIS A 59 3.30 -3.59 -10.27
CA HIS A 59 3.67 -3.56 -8.86
C HIS A 59 3.17 -4.81 -8.14
N ILE A 60 3.83 -5.16 -7.06
CA ILE A 60 3.34 -6.14 -6.09
C ILE A 60 3.06 -5.40 -4.78
N PHE A 61 1.83 -5.47 -4.29
CA PHE A 61 1.48 -5.02 -2.94
C PHE A 61 1.57 -6.22 -1.99
N VAL A 62 2.19 -6.02 -0.84
CA VAL A 62 2.32 -7.06 0.19
C VAL A 62 1.67 -6.60 1.48
N GLY A 63 0.69 -7.35 1.96
CA GLY A 63 0.00 -7.05 3.21
C GLY A 63 -1.28 -7.84 3.38
N GLY A 64 -1.84 -7.79 4.57
CA GLY A 64 -3.09 -8.45 4.93
C GLY A 64 -3.68 -7.85 6.19
N SER A 65 -4.97 -8.05 6.43
CA SER A 65 -5.68 -7.48 7.59
C SER A 65 -5.13 -7.94 8.94
N THR A 66 -4.62 -9.18 8.97
CA THR A 66 -3.98 -9.78 10.15
C THR A 66 -2.82 -10.63 9.66
N VAL A 67 -1.59 -10.28 9.98
CA VAL A 67 -0.39 -11.00 9.53
C VAL A 67 0.50 -11.29 10.72
N ALA A 68 0.98 -12.53 10.83
CA ALA A 68 1.90 -12.90 11.90
C ALA A 68 3.24 -12.14 11.79
N PRO A 69 3.87 -11.75 12.91
CA PRO A 69 5.11 -11.00 12.92
C PRO A 69 6.20 -11.62 12.03
N GLY A 70 6.90 -10.78 11.28
CA GLY A 70 8.01 -11.16 10.41
C GLY A 70 7.63 -11.77 9.06
N LYS A 71 6.39 -12.23 8.84
CA LYS A 71 5.97 -12.83 7.57
C LYS A 71 6.02 -11.83 6.41
N THR A 72 5.61 -10.57 6.63
CA THR A 72 5.67 -9.51 5.63
C THR A 72 7.10 -9.35 5.12
N HIS A 73 8.07 -9.20 6.03
CA HIS A 73 9.48 -9.07 5.67
C HIS A 73 10.00 -10.30 4.90
N GLN A 74 9.73 -11.52 5.41
CA GLN A 74 10.15 -12.76 4.75
C GLN A 74 9.61 -12.88 3.33
N LEU A 75 8.34 -12.56 3.12
CA LEU A 75 7.71 -12.62 1.80
C LEU A 75 8.30 -11.57 0.85
N ILE A 76 8.52 -10.34 1.31
CA ILE A 76 9.12 -9.27 0.50
C ILE A 76 10.53 -9.67 0.06
N CYS A 77 11.39 -10.14 0.98
CA CYS A 77 12.72 -10.64 0.63
C CYS A 77 12.67 -11.73 -0.45
N ALA A 78 11.75 -12.68 -0.30
CA ALA A 78 11.60 -13.76 -1.29
C ALA A 78 11.13 -13.23 -2.65
N ILE A 79 10.17 -12.29 -2.70
CA ILE A 79 9.71 -11.68 -3.95
C ILE A 79 10.84 -10.93 -4.64
N LYS A 80 11.59 -10.12 -3.92
CA LYS A 80 12.73 -9.33 -4.45
C LYS A 80 13.86 -10.21 -5.00
N GLN A 81 14.03 -11.43 -4.47
CA GLN A 81 15.00 -12.42 -5.01
C GLN A 81 14.55 -13.05 -6.34
N HIS A 82 13.26 -13.06 -6.64
CA HIS A 82 12.70 -13.77 -7.80
C HIS A 82 12.14 -12.85 -8.89
N GLY A 83 12.11 -11.52 -8.66
CA GLY A 83 11.57 -10.57 -9.64
C GLY A 83 12.07 -9.16 -9.46
N ALA A 84 11.81 -8.32 -10.48
CA ALA A 84 12.23 -6.92 -10.53
C ALA A 84 11.07 -5.92 -10.36
N LEU A 85 9.82 -6.40 -10.17
CA LEU A 85 8.70 -5.49 -9.96
C LEU A 85 8.84 -4.76 -8.63
N PRO A 86 8.52 -3.46 -8.56
CA PRO A 86 8.45 -2.73 -7.31
C PRO A 86 7.50 -3.40 -6.32
N VAL A 87 7.94 -3.49 -5.06
CA VAL A 87 7.18 -4.11 -3.96
C VAL A 87 6.81 -3.02 -2.96
N TRP A 88 5.52 -2.76 -2.82
CA TRP A 88 4.99 -1.80 -1.85
C TRP A 88 4.25 -2.52 -0.73
N ILE A 89 4.40 -2.04 0.48
CA ILE A 89 3.65 -2.57 1.62
C ILE A 89 2.26 -1.94 1.66
N PHE A 90 1.23 -2.80 1.73
CA PHE A 90 -0.16 -2.42 2.02
C PHE A 90 -0.53 -2.96 3.41
N PRO A 91 -0.18 -2.23 4.50
CA PRO A 91 -0.19 -2.80 5.83
C PRO A 91 -1.59 -2.85 6.46
N GLY A 92 -1.92 -3.94 7.14
CA GLY A 92 -3.09 -4.02 8.01
C GLY A 92 -2.83 -3.48 9.43
N ASP A 93 -1.55 -3.45 9.85
CA ASP A 93 -1.13 -2.87 11.12
C ASP A 93 0.32 -2.34 11.10
N ALA A 94 0.73 -1.73 12.23
CA ALA A 94 2.04 -1.10 12.39
C ALA A 94 3.24 -2.06 12.40
N GLU A 95 3.03 -3.37 12.47
CA GLU A 95 4.10 -4.37 12.53
C GLU A 95 4.46 -4.91 11.14
N GLN A 96 3.62 -4.64 10.14
CA GLN A 96 3.84 -5.05 8.75
C GLN A 96 4.78 -4.07 8.02
N ILE A 97 5.99 -3.91 8.53
CA ILE A 97 7.01 -3.01 7.96
C ILE A 97 8.26 -3.81 7.58
N SER A 98 8.89 -3.42 6.48
CA SER A 98 10.15 -3.99 6.01
C SER A 98 10.96 -2.96 5.24
N SER A 99 12.25 -2.82 5.57
CA SER A 99 13.20 -1.98 4.83
C SER A 99 13.50 -2.47 3.41
N GLU A 100 13.16 -3.73 3.11
CA GLU A 100 13.38 -4.33 1.79
C GLU A 100 12.30 -3.94 0.75
N ALA A 101 11.22 -3.30 1.20
CA ALA A 101 10.20 -2.79 0.28
C ALA A 101 10.64 -1.48 -0.37
N ASP A 102 10.12 -1.19 -1.56
CA ASP A 102 10.38 0.05 -2.28
C ASP A 102 9.54 1.21 -1.73
N ALA A 103 8.35 0.93 -1.20
CA ALA A 103 7.51 1.93 -0.53
C ALA A 103 6.55 1.30 0.50
N LEU A 104 6.02 2.14 1.38
CA LEU A 104 4.96 1.82 2.33
C LEU A 104 3.77 2.75 2.09
N LEU A 105 2.60 2.20 1.85
CA LEU A 105 1.35 2.96 1.92
C LEU A 105 1.06 3.27 3.40
N PHE A 106 1.31 4.49 3.81
CA PHE A 106 1.10 4.94 5.19
C PHE A 106 -0.37 5.28 5.39
N LEU A 107 -1.17 4.21 5.61
CA LEU A 107 -2.62 4.25 5.55
C LEU A 107 -3.25 4.94 6.75
N SER A 108 -4.26 5.76 6.50
CA SER A 108 -5.20 6.28 7.50
C SER A 108 -6.63 5.96 7.07
N LEU A 109 -7.36 5.17 7.86
CA LEU A 109 -8.73 4.72 7.53
C LEU A 109 -9.73 5.82 7.85
N ILE A 110 -9.91 6.73 6.90
CA ILE A 110 -10.68 7.96 7.08
C ILE A 110 -12.21 7.77 6.87
N SER A 111 -12.66 6.62 6.41
CA SER A 111 -14.10 6.30 6.36
C SER A 111 -14.72 6.10 7.75
N GLY A 112 -13.91 5.80 8.78
CA GLY A 112 -14.35 5.64 10.15
C GLY A 112 -13.86 6.73 11.10
N ASN A 113 -14.25 6.60 12.37
CA ASN A 113 -13.83 7.50 13.45
C ASN A 113 -13.01 6.74 14.52
N ASN A 114 -12.53 5.52 14.23
CA ASN A 114 -11.73 4.75 15.17
C ASN A 114 -10.30 5.32 15.23
N PRO A 115 -9.88 5.93 16.36
CA PRO A 115 -8.57 6.58 16.48
C PRO A 115 -7.40 5.60 16.29
N LYS A 116 -7.61 4.30 16.56
CA LYS A 116 -6.59 3.28 16.33
C LYS A 116 -6.14 3.25 14.86
N TYR A 117 -7.06 3.40 13.92
CA TYR A 117 -6.78 3.32 12.48
C TYR A 117 -6.67 4.70 11.80
N LEU A 118 -7.06 5.77 12.51
CA LEU A 118 -6.87 7.14 12.03
C LEU A 118 -5.44 7.65 12.28
N ILE A 119 -4.85 7.32 13.45
CA ILE A 119 -3.53 7.82 13.87
C ILE A 119 -2.75 6.83 14.73
N GLY A 120 -3.42 5.89 15.41
CA GLY A 120 -2.77 5.01 16.39
C GLY A 120 -1.75 4.06 15.76
N GLN A 121 -2.07 3.45 14.64
CA GLN A 121 -1.14 2.57 13.90
C GLN A 121 0.05 3.36 13.36
N GLN A 122 -0.19 4.56 12.85
CA GLN A 122 0.84 5.45 12.33
C GLN A 122 1.81 5.88 13.42
N THR A 123 1.30 6.21 14.61
CA THR A 123 2.13 6.56 15.78
C THR A 123 3.01 5.38 16.21
N ARG A 124 2.48 4.16 16.21
CA ARG A 124 3.26 2.94 16.53
C ARG A 124 4.35 2.69 15.50
N ALA A 125 4.03 2.83 14.21
CA ALA A 125 4.97 2.64 13.10
C ALA A 125 6.10 3.68 13.06
N ALA A 126 5.82 4.93 13.48
CA ALA A 126 6.73 6.06 13.36
C ALA A 126 8.10 5.84 14.04
N ALA A 127 8.13 5.14 15.16
CA ALA A 127 9.40 4.85 15.86
C ALA A 127 10.33 3.97 15.02
N GLN A 128 9.79 2.97 14.35
CA GLN A 128 10.55 2.07 13.48
C GLN A 128 10.92 2.77 12.17
N LEU A 129 9.99 3.51 11.56
CA LEU A 129 10.23 4.23 10.30
C LEU A 129 11.33 5.28 10.38
N ARG A 130 11.53 5.92 11.54
CA ARG A 130 12.64 6.88 11.75
C ARG A 130 14.03 6.27 11.58
N THR A 131 14.17 4.96 11.67
CA THR A 131 15.45 4.24 11.58
C THR A 131 15.62 3.50 10.27
N MET A 132 14.68 3.66 9.33
CA MET A 132 14.66 2.99 8.03
C MET A 132 14.71 4.00 6.89
N ASP A 133 15.41 3.64 5.84
CA ASP A 133 15.32 4.33 4.55
C ASP A 133 14.21 3.65 3.73
N LEU A 134 12.96 4.00 4.06
CA LEU A 134 11.76 3.45 3.42
C LEU A 134 10.85 4.60 3.00
N HIS A 135 10.57 4.70 1.71
CA HIS A 135 9.63 5.68 1.21
C HIS A 135 8.23 5.46 1.78
N THR A 136 7.66 6.50 2.39
CA THR A 136 6.29 6.46 2.92
C THR A 136 5.37 7.29 2.05
N ILE A 137 4.25 6.71 1.62
CA ILE A 137 3.23 7.38 0.84
C ILE A 137 2.00 7.60 1.73
N SER A 138 1.81 8.84 2.20
CA SER A 138 0.63 9.17 3.01
C SER A 138 -0.65 8.89 2.21
N THR A 139 -1.46 7.94 2.69
CA THR A 139 -2.58 7.41 1.93
C THR A 139 -3.86 7.44 2.77
N ALA A 140 -4.86 8.14 2.29
CA ALA A 140 -6.21 8.07 2.85
C ALA A 140 -6.91 6.81 2.31
N TYR A 141 -7.42 5.99 3.24
CA TYR A 141 -8.16 4.79 2.93
C TYR A 141 -9.65 5.04 3.18
N LEU A 142 -10.45 4.91 2.13
CA LEU A 142 -11.92 4.98 2.22
C LEU A 142 -12.50 3.61 1.92
N LEU A 143 -13.23 3.09 2.90
CA LEU A 143 -14.02 1.88 2.77
C LEU A 143 -15.43 2.29 2.35
N ILE A 144 -15.84 1.87 1.16
CA ILE A 144 -17.16 2.13 0.57
C ILE A 144 -18.00 0.84 0.68
N ASP A 145 -19.29 0.97 0.85
CA ASP A 145 -20.17 -0.19 0.89
C ASP A 145 -20.31 -0.83 -0.48
N GLY A 146 -19.74 -2.02 -0.63
CA GLY A 146 -19.84 -2.86 -1.82
C GLY A 146 -20.94 -3.94 -1.72
N GLY A 147 -21.84 -3.86 -0.71
CA GLY A 147 -22.92 -4.83 -0.49
C GLY A 147 -22.51 -6.10 0.25
N ALA A 148 -21.23 -6.22 0.64
CA ALA A 148 -20.73 -7.35 1.44
C ALA A 148 -19.75 -6.87 2.53
N GLN A 149 -19.75 -7.58 3.67
CA GLN A 149 -18.83 -7.23 4.76
C GLN A 149 -17.38 -7.54 4.37
N SER A 150 -16.57 -6.51 4.20
CA SER A 150 -15.15 -6.65 3.92
C SER A 150 -14.35 -7.13 5.14
N ALA A 151 -13.13 -7.65 4.89
CA ALA A 151 -12.19 -8.00 5.97
C ALA A 151 -11.83 -6.77 6.81
N VAL A 152 -11.67 -5.61 6.16
CA VAL A 152 -11.35 -4.34 6.82
C VAL A 152 -12.48 -3.90 7.73
N ALA A 153 -13.74 -3.92 7.28
CA ALA A 153 -14.89 -3.60 8.13
C ALA A 153 -14.90 -4.47 9.39
N ARG A 154 -14.69 -5.78 9.23
CA ARG A 154 -14.71 -6.74 10.35
C ARG A 154 -13.58 -6.51 11.34
N VAL A 155 -12.34 -6.30 10.85
CA VAL A 155 -11.13 -6.17 11.71
C VAL A 155 -11.09 -4.81 12.40
N THR A 156 -11.53 -3.76 11.72
CA THR A 156 -11.44 -2.38 12.25
C THR A 156 -12.67 -1.94 13.00
N GLY A 157 -13.80 -2.65 12.86
CA GLY A 157 -15.10 -2.21 13.36
C GLY A 157 -15.63 -0.96 12.65
N THR A 158 -15.08 -0.63 11.48
CA THR A 158 -15.48 0.55 10.71
C THR A 158 -16.68 0.20 9.83
N GLN A 159 -17.72 1.04 9.92
CA GLN A 159 -18.84 0.97 8.98
C GLN A 159 -18.38 1.56 7.63
N PRO A 160 -18.59 0.84 6.51
CA PRO A 160 -18.36 1.41 5.19
C PRO A 160 -19.24 2.63 4.95
N LEU A 161 -18.75 3.57 4.15
CA LEU A 161 -19.55 4.69 3.68
C LEU A 161 -20.56 4.19 2.65
N PRO A 162 -21.85 4.60 2.73
CA PRO A 162 -22.81 4.26 1.69
C PRO A 162 -22.33 4.72 0.31
N ALA A 163 -22.39 3.84 -0.69
CA ALA A 163 -21.90 4.14 -2.03
C ALA A 163 -22.67 5.30 -2.70
N GLU A 164 -23.94 5.49 -2.31
CA GLU A 164 -24.79 6.59 -2.78
C GLU A 164 -24.55 7.93 -2.09
N ASP A 165 -23.87 7.94 -0.92
CA ASP A 165 -23.55 9.18 -0.19
C ASP A 165 -22.26 9.83 -0.73
N LEU A 166 -22.35 10.29 -1.96
CA LEU A 166 -21.22 10.92 -2.67
C LEU A 166 -20.73 12.18 -1.95
N GLU A 167 -21.60 12.91 -1.26
CA GLU A 167 -21.22 14.11 -0.51
C GLU A 167 -20.31 13.75 0.66
N MET A 168 -20.66 12.73 1.46
CA MET A 168 -19.83 12.28 2.57
C MET A 168 -18.49 11.75 2.07
N ILE A 169 -18.48 10.95 1.00
CA ILE A 169 -17.25 10.41 0.39
C ILE A 169 -16.35 11.56 -0.06
N LEU A 170 -16.90 12.56 -0.76
CA LEU A 170 -16.16 13.72 -1.21
C LEU A 170 -15.62 14.55 -0.04
N ASN A 171 -16.44 14.82 0.97
CA ASN A 171 -16.04 15.62 2.13
C ASN A 171 -14.87 14.96 2.90
N ARG A 172 -14.91 13.64 3.11
CA ARG A 172 -13.80 12.92 3.73
C ARG A 172 -12.54 12.92 2.86
N THR A 173 -12.70 12.77 1.55
CA THR A 173 -11.60 12.86 0.59
C THR A 173 -10.94 14.24 0.61
N MET A 174 -11.75 15.30 0.59
CA MET A 174 -11.26 16.69 0.65
C MET A 174 -10.59 17.01 1.99
N ALA A 175 -11.13 16.49 3.10
CA ALA A 175 -10.46 16.63 4.39
C ALA A 175 -9.06 16.00 4.37
N ALA A 176 -8.92 14.78 3.84
CA ALA A 176 -7.63 14.12 3.69
C ALA A 176 -6.67 14.91 2.78
N TYR A 177 -7.17 15.45 1.67
CA TYR A 177 -6.39 16.32 0.78
C TYR A 177 -5.83 17.54 1.52
N HIS A 178 -6.67 18.24 2.29
CA HIS A 178 -6.23 19.40 3.09
C HIS A 178 -5.27 19.01 4.22
N MET A 179 -5.30 17.76 4.68
CA MET A 179 -4.32 17.20 5.63
C MET A 179 -2.99 16.80 4.95
N GLY A 180 -2.85 16.96 3.64
CA GLY A 180 -1.61 16.71 2.90
C GLY A 180 -1.39 15.26 2.45
N VAL A 181 -2.46 14.46 2.39
CA VAL A 181 -2.40 13.09 1.88
C VAL A 181 -2.01 13.09 0.40
N LYS A 182 -1.16 12.15 0.02
CA LYS A 182 -0.60 12.04 -1.35
C LYS A 182 -1.36 11.07 -2.24
N ALA A 183 -2.05 10.09 -1.65
CA ALA A 183 -2.83 9.10 -2.38
C ALA A 183 -4.18 8.85 -1.69
N ILE A 184 -5.19 8.50 -2.49
CA ILE A 184 -6.50 8.06 -2.01
C ILE A 184 -6.68 6.61 -2.47
N TYR A 185 -6.99 5.73 -1.55
CA TYR A 185 -7.35 4.34 -1.84
C TYR A 185 -8.83 4.13 -1.55
N LEU A 186 -9.56 3.63 -2.54
CA LEU A 186 -10.98 3.30 -2.42
C LEU A 186 -11.11 1.78 -2.46
N GLU A 187 -11.77 1.20 -1.45
CA GLU A 187 -12.18 -0.20 -1.41
C GLU A 187 -13.70 -0.30 -1.32
N ALA A 188 -14.29 -1.18 -2.12
CA ALA A 188 -15.72 -1.50 -2.09
C ALA A 188 -15.94 -3.01 -2.10
#